data_fc3f5e97e0654df338367ccbbf7c689f
#
_entry.id   fc3f5e97e0654df338367ccbbf7c689f
#
_cell.length_a   1.000
_cell.length_b   1.000
_cell.length_c   1.000
_cell.angle_alpha   90.00
_cell.angle_beta   90.00
_cell.angle_gamma   90.00
#
_symmetry.space_group_name_H-M   'P 1'
#
loop_
_entity.id
_entity.type
_entity.pdbx_description
1 polymer ?
#
loop_
_entity_poly.entity_id
_entity_poly.type
_entity_poly.pdbx_seq_one_letter_code
_entity_poly.pdbx_strand_id
1 'polypeptide(L)'
;MVVGKTSSSISKTEIFSKFSETQVLCTVFPEITEIPCVINSPLRTDNHPSFSIYMSNTNHIMYKDFGDNNVQGGLVDLLCEYWNCTFNQALDKICNLMIKDDNVTIKPKQIKTLTRKEANQLTKLEVKVRPWREYDHEYWESYGISKQWLKYAEIYPVSYKIITKKDSITGKSKRYTFPTDKYAYCYVERKEEQLQLKLYQPYNTKGYKWCSKMDASVIGLWTKIPEYGDRVVICSSLKDALVISCQLHIPTLCLQGEGYSMSNTAINELKRRYKKIFISFDTDEAGKIDGEKLAKRTGFTNIVPNLGSQKDFSDYFKALEDKTQFKQLEKLFN
;
A
#
# COMPACT_ATOMS: atom_id res chain seq x y z
N MET A 1 -37.15 -43.37 -19.19
CA MET A 1 -37.19 -42.03 -18.61
C MET A 1 -36.07 -41.96 -17.56
N VAL A 2 -34.96 -41.37 -17.87
CA VAL A 2 -33.87 -41.16 -16.91
C VAL A 2 -34.09 -39.77 -16.33
N VAL A 3 -34.53 -39.74 -15.10
CA VAL A 3 -34.66 -38.46 -14.34
C VAL A 3 -33.26 -37.98 -14.03
N GLY A 4 -32.83 -36.90 -14.71
CA GLY A 4 -31.60 -36.20 -14.43
C GLY A 4 -31.64 -35.63 -13.00
N LYS A 5 -30.73 -36.06 -12.14
CA LYS A 5 -30.44 -35.37 -10.88
C LYS A 5 -29.94 -33.94 -11.20
N THR A 6 -30.75 -32.95 -10.95
CA THR A 6 -30.32 -31.57 -10.87
C THR A 6 -29.34 -31.47 -9.71
N SER A 7 -28.05 -31.29 -9.99
CA SER A 7 -27.05 -30.98 -8.99
C SER A 7 -27.38 -29.57 -8.42
N SER A 8 -27.92 -29.56 -7.20
CA SER A 8 -28.01 -28.28 -6.46
C SER A 8 -26.58 -27.77 -6.27
N SER A 9 -26.25 -26.65 -6.90
CA SER A 9 -24.97 -25.98 -6.71
C SER A 9 -24.82 -25.57 -5.24
N ILE A 10 -23.81 -26.11 -4.58
CA ILE A 10 -23.53 -25.81 -3.16
C ILE A 10 -23.11 -24.33 -3.09
N SER A 11 -23.73 -23.58 -2.21
CA SER A 11 -23.43 -22.14 -2.08
C SER A 11 -22.14 -21.92 -1.28
N LYS A 12 -21.46 -20.79 -1.54
CA LYS A 12 -20.29 -20.34 -0.76
C LYS A 12 -20.60 -20.33 0.74
N THR A 13 -21.78 -19.84 1.12
CA THR A 13 -22.22 -19.73 2.52
C THR A 13 -22.35 -21.10 3.18
N GLU A 14 -22.85 -22.11 2.48
CA GLU A 14 -22.98 -23.46 3.01
C GLU A 14 -21.62 -24.10 3.28
N ILE A 15 -20.65 -23.93 2.38
CA ILE A 15 -19.30 -24.46 2.57
C ILE A 15 -18.63 -23.81 3.78
N PHE A 16 -18.63 -22.46 3.83
CA PHE A 16 -17.93 -21.75 4.89
C PHE A 16 -18.69 -21.65 6.22
N SER A 17 -19.92 -22.17 6.28
CA SER A 17 -20.59 -22.47 7.55
C SER A 17 -20.05 -23.75 8.21
N LYS A 18 -19.51 -24.68 7.41
CA LYS A 18 -18.95 -25.97 7.88
C LYS A 18 -17.43 -25.94 8.05
N PHE A 19 -16.73 -25.23 7.17
CA PHE A 19 -15.27 -25.18 7.11
C PHE A 19 -14.78 -23.73 7.12
N SER A 20 -13.80 -23.41 7.95
CA SER A 20 -13.19 -22.09 7.90
C SER A 20 -12.35 -21.91 6.63
N GLU A 21 -12.23 -20.67 6.14
CA GLU A 21 -11.34 -20.34 5.02
C GLU A 21 -9.90 -20.81 5.27
N THR A 22 -9.45 -20.74 6.51
CA THR A 22 -8.13 -21.20 6.93
C THR A 22 -7.95 -22.72 6.76
N GLN A 23 -8.97 -23.51 7.12
CA GLN A 23 -8.94 -24.98 6.92
C GLN A 23 -8.82 -25.31 5.42
N VAL A 24 -9.62 -24.65 4.58
CA VAL A 24 -9.57 -24.84 3.13
C VAL A 24 -8.21 -24.45 2.58
N LEU A 25 -7.68 -23.30 2.95
CA LEU A 25 -6.35 -22.84 2.51
C LEU A 25 -5.26 -23.84 2.86
N CYS A 26 -5.21 -24.31 4.12
CA CYS A 26 -4.18 -25.25 4.57
C CYS A 26 -4.33 -26.66 3.99
N THR A 27 -5.52 -27.04 3.55
CA THR A 27 -5.74 -28.29 2.85
C THR A 27 -5.18 -28.22 1.43
N VAL A 28 -5.33 -27.09 0.76
CA VAL A 28 -4.81 -26.88 -0.60
C VAL A 28 -3.32 -26.54 -0.60
N PHE A 29 -2.87 -25.75 0.37
CA PHE A 29 -1.48 -25.27 0.51
C PHE A 29 -0.92 -25.67 1.88
N PRO A 30 -0.53 -26.95 2.08
CA PRO A 30 -0.11 -27.47 3.39
C PRO A 30 1.20 -26.87 3.91
N GLU A 31 2.00 -26.21 3.05
CA GLU A 31 3.21 -25.49 3.41
C GLU A 31 2.93 -24.19 4.17
N ILE A 32 1.72 -23.64 4.06
CA ILE A 32 1.34 -22.44 4.80
C ILE A 32 1.15 -22.80 6.28
N THR A 33 1.93 -22.16 7.14
CA THR A 33 1.93 -22.40 8.59
C THR A 33 1.51 -21.20 9.41
N GLU A 34 1.48 -20.02 8.80
CA GLU A 34 1.04 -18.77 9.45
C GLU A 34 0.42 -17.80 8.43
N ILE A 35 -0.48 -16.95 8.87
CA ILE A 35 -1.04 -15.82 8.14
C ILE A 35 -0.87 -14.56 9.01
N PRO A 36 -0.34 -13.45 8.48
CA PRO A 36 0.07 -13.22 7.09
C PRO A 36 1.42 -13.87 6.74
N CYS A 37 1.54 -14.30 5.49
CA CYS A 37 2.78 -14.82 4.93
C CYS A 37 3.04 -14.26 3.53
N VAL A 38 4.28 -14.37 3.09
CA VAL A 38 4.69 -14.10 1.71
C VAL A 38 5.43 -15.33 1.21
N ILE A 39 4.93 -15.89 0.12
CA ILE A 39 5.44 -17.14 -0.51
C ILE A 39 5.78 -16.88 -1.98
N ASN A 40 6.39 -17.84 -2.64
CA ASN A 40 6.46 -17.85 -4.10
C ASN A 40 5.05 -17.97 -4.67
N SER A 41 4.76 -17.30 -5.80
CA SER A 41 3.42 -17.35 -6.38
C SER A 41 3.05 -18.78 -6.78
N PRO A 42 1.90 -19.30 -6.32
CA PRO A 42 1.40 -20.58 -6.78
C PRO A 42 0.74 -20.50 -8.17
N LEU A 43 0.56 -19.28 -8.70
CA LEU A 43 -0.16 -19.02 -9.95
C LEU A 43 0.78 -18.90 -11.17
N ARG A 44 2.08 -18.75 -10.93
CA ARG A 44 3.11 -18.59 -11.97
C ARG A 44 4.47 -19.06 -11.47
N THR A 45 5.43 -19.18 -12.37
CA THR A 45 6.83 -19.42 -11.99
C THR A 45 7.36 -18.19 -11.24
N ASP A 46 7.80 -18.40 -10.00
CA ASP A 46 8.30 -17.33 -9.12
C ASP A 46 9.57 -17.79 -8.42
N ASN A 47 10.65 -17.04 -8.60
CA ASN A 47 11.95 -17.33 -8.00
C ASN A 47 12.20 -16.56 -6.70
N HIS A 48 11.32 -15.59 -6.38
CA HIS A 48 11.44 -14.76 -5.18
C HIS A 48 10.05 -14.55 -4.56
N PRO A 49 9.88 -14.79 -3.23
CA PRO A 49 8.59 -14.63 -2.58
C PRO A 49 7.95 -13.28 -2.86
N SER A 50 6.88 -13.27 -3.64
CA SER A 50 6.15 -12.07 -4.06
C SER A 50 4.63 -12.21 -3.92
N PHE A 51 4.14 -13.37 -3.48
CA PHE A 51 2.73 -13.66 -3.29
C PHE A 51 2.36 -13.55 -1.81
N SER A 52 1.54 -12.55 -1.46
CA SER A 52 1.13 -12.29 -0.09
C SER A 52 -0.24 -12.88 0.18
N ILE A 53 -0.35 -13.62 1.27
CA ILE A 53 -1.62 -14.10 1.85
C ILE A 53 -1.80 -13.42 3.20
N TYR A 54 -2.96 -12.83 3.42
CA TYR A 54 -3.25 -12.10 4.66
C TYR A 54 -4.73 -12.20 5.04
N MET A 55 -5.02 -11.93 6.31
CA MET A 55 -6.38 -11.84 6.82
C MET A 55 -6.87 -10.39 6.74
N SER A 56 -8.05 -10.18 6.17
CA SER A 56 -8.71 -8.87 6.18
C SER A 56 -9.17 -8.50 7.59
N ASN A 57 -9.58 -7.24 7.80
CA ASN A 57 -10.16 -6.81 9.08
C ASN A 57 -11.54 -7.45 9.36
N THR A 58 -12.15 -8.06 8.36
CA THR A 58 -13.43 -8.81 8.45
C THR A 58 -13.20 -10.32 8.55
N ASN A 59 -11.99 -10.76 8.86
CA ASN A 59 -11.58 -12.16 9.03
C ASN A 59 -11.73 -13.03 7.77
N HIS A 60 -11.59 -12.46 6.56
CA HIS A 60 -11.53 -13.19 5.31
C HIS A 60 -10.09 -13.29 4.82
N ILE A 61 -9.73 -14.43 4.24
CA ILE A 61 -8.45 -14.63 3.59
C ILE A 61 -8.43 -13.84 2.28
N MET A 62 -7.40 -13.02 2.14
CA MET A 62 -7.10 -12.23 0.95
C MET A 62 -5.71 -12.57 0.43
N TYR A 63 -5.52 -12.45 -0.88
CA TYR A 63 -4.20 -12.57 -1.49
C TYR A 63 -3.90 -11.41 -2.41
N LYS A 64 -2.60 -11.19 -2.65
CA LYS A 64 -2.08 -10.27 -3.65
C LYS A 64 -0.74 -10.78 -4.19
N ASP A 65 -0.65 -10.94 -5.51
CA ASP A 65 0.61 -11.20 -6.20
C ASP A 65 1.27 -9.87 -6.59
N PHE A 66 2.41 -9.55 -5.98
CA PHE A 66 3.17 -8.35 -6.30
C PHE A 66 4.07 -8.50 -7.52
N GLY A 67 4.20 -9.70 -8.05
CA GLY A 67 4.91 -9.97 -9.29
C GLY A 67 4.03 -9.93 -10.53
N ASP A 68 2.69 -9.88 -10.33
CA ASP A 68 1.70 -9.63 -11.36
C ASP A 68 0.72 -8.55 -10.87
N ASN A 69 0.78 -7.36 -11.47
CA ASN A 69 0.22 -6.12 -10.92
C ASN A 69 -1.30 -6.10 -10.71
N ASN A 70 -2.05 -7.08 -11.20
CA ASN A 70 -3.51 -7.07 -11.13
C ASN A 70 -4.13 -8.30 -10.44
N VAL A 71 -3.32 -9.26 -9.99
CA VAL A 71 -3.83 -10.51 -9.42
C VAL A 71 -3.98 -10.37 -7.91
N GLN A 72 -5.21 -10.15 -7.47
CA GLN A 72 -5.59 -10.09 -6.05
C GLN A 72 -7.05 -10.47 -5.87
N GLY A 73 -7.40 -11.00 -4.70
CA GLY A 73 -8.78 -11.41 -4.42
C GLY A 73 -8.94 -12.09 -3.06
N GLY A 74 -10.07 -12.76 -2.87
CA GLY A 74 -10.33 -13.62 -1.73
C GLY A 74 -9.88 -15.06 -1.96
N LEU A 75 -10.10 -15.93 -0.95
CA LEU A 75 -9.70 -17.34 -1.04
C LEU A 75 -10.29 -18.07 -2.26
N VAL A 76 -11.58 -17.88 -2.54
CA VAL A 76 -12.21 -18.57 -3.67
C VAL A 76 -11.67 -18.08 -5.00
N ASP A 77 -11.37 -16.77 -5.12
CA ASP A 77 -10.75 -16.21 -6.31
C ASP A 77 -9.35 -16.82 -6.54
N LEU A 78 -8.54 -16.93 -5.47
CA LEU A 78 -7.26 -17.64 -5.52
C LEU A 78 -7.40 -19.05 -6.05
N LEU A 79 -8.39 -19.80 -5.56
CA LEU A 79 -8.60 -21.19 -5.95
C LEU A 79 -9.15 -21.32 -7.37
N CYS A 80 -9.93 -20.35 -7.85
CA CYS A 80 -10.33 -20.29 -9.25
C CYS A 80 -9.11 -20.15 -10.18
N GLU A 81 -8.22 -19.22 -9.88
CA GLU A 81 -6.98 -19.02 -10.63
C GLU A 81 -6.06 -20.25 -10.55
N TYR A 82 -5.82 -20.74 -9.33
CA TYR A 82 -4.93 -21.89 -9.09
C TYR A 82 -5.39 -23.16 -9.79
N TRP A 83 -6.70 -23.40 -9.83
CA TRP A 83 -7.27 -24.59 -10.48
C TRP A 83 -7.71 -24.33 -11.92
N ASN A 84 -7.57 -23.12 -12.42
CA ASN A 84 -8.04 -22.68 -13.73
C ASN A 84 -9.50 -23.10 -13.96
N CYS A 85 -10.41 -22.65 -13.12
CA CYS A 85 -11.81 -23.07 -13.15
C CYS A 85 -12.76 -21.92 -12.74
N THR A 86 -14.04 -22.09 -13.05
CA THR A 86 -15.07 -21.12 -12.67
C THR A 86 -15.35 -21.13 -11.16
N PHE A 87 -15.97 -20.08 -10.66
CA PHE A 87 -16.35 -19.94 -9.25
C PHE A 87 -17.14 -21.15 -8.72
N ASN A 88 -18.17 -21.60 -9.44
CA ASN A 88 -18.95 -22.76 -9.03
C ASN A 88 -18.14 -24.05 -9.03
N GLN A 89 -17.27 -24.26 -10.02
CA GLN A 89 -16.38 -25.39 -10.07
C GLN A 89 -15.36 -25.38 -8.93
N ALA A 90 -14.89 -24.20 -8.51
CA ALA A 90 -14.03 -24.07 -7.34
C ALA A 90 -14.78 -24.47 -6.07
N LEU A 91 -16.02 -24.02 -5.88
CA LEU A 91 -16.84 -24.42 -4.74
C LEU A 91 -17.08 -25.94 -4.70
N ASP A 92 -17.36 -26.57 -5.82
CA ASP A 92 -17.52 -28.05 -5.91
C ASP A 92 -16.22 -28.75 -5.56
N LYS A 93 -15.06 -28.25 -6.05
CA LYS A 93 -13.74 -28.83 -5.71
C LYS A 93 -13.43 -28.66 -4.22
N ILE A 94 -13.72 -27.50 -3.62
CA ILE A 94 -13.56 -27.30 -2.18
C ILE A 94 -14.41 -28.29 -1.41
N CYS A 95 -15.68 -28.41 -1.77
CA CYS A 95 -16.59 -29.36 -1.12
C CYS A 95 -16.07 -30.79 -1.18
N ASN A 96 -15.66 -31.25 -2.37
CA ASN A 96 -15.13 -32.59 -2.56
C ASN A 96 -13.81 -32.85 -1.79
N LEU A 97 -12.94 -31.83 -1.68
CA LEU A 97 -11.70 -31.92 -0.90
C LEU A 97 -11.97 -32.02 0.60
N MET A 98 -12.95 -31.27 1.09
CA MET A 98 -13.23 -31.18 2.52
C MET A 98 -14.13 -32.29 3.05
N ILE A 99 -14.91 -32.95 2.16
CA ILE A 99 -15.88 -34.04 2.55
C ILE A 99 -15.29 -35.43 2.29
N LYS A 100 -14.13 -35.56 1.67
CA LYS A 100 -13.58 -36.82 1.17
C LYS A 100 -13.34 -37.91 2.21
N ASP A 101 -13.52 -37.63 3.52
CA ASP A 101 -13.37 -38.65 4.55
C ASP A 101 -14.35 -38.45 5.71
N ASP A 102 -15.50 -39.11 5.64
CA ASP A 102 -16.41 -39.26 6.79
C ASP A 102 -15.77 -40.01 7.99
N ASN A 103 -14.55 -40.55 7.84
CA ASN A 103 -13.84 -41.33 8.86
C ASN A 103 -12.46 -40.82 9.27
N VAL A 104 -11.94 -39.76 8.66
CA VAL A 104 -10.72 -39.09 9.10
C VAL A 104 -11.05 -37.68 9.57
N THR A 105 -11.20 -37.53 10.86
CA THR A 105 -11.19 -36.21 11.48
C THR A 105 -9.80 -35.64 11.24
N ILE A 106 -9.59 -34.97 10.10
CA ILE A 106 -8.40 -34.16 9.89
C ILE A 106 -8.48 -33.09 10.99
N LYS A 107 -7.70 -33.28 12.05
CA LYS A 107 -7.54 -32.22 13.07
C LYS A 107 -7.04 -31.02 12.31
N PRO A 108 -7.82 -29.93 12.22
CA PRO A 108 -7.42 -28.79 11.44
C PRO A 108 -6.08 -28.33 11.99
N LYS A 109 -5.07 -28.23 11.13
CA LYS A 109 -3.78 -27.68 11.49
C LYS A 109 -4.05 -26.28 12.00
N GLN A 110 -3.89 -26.04 13.30
CA GLN A 110 -4.02 -24.71 13.87
C GLN A 110 -2.85 -23.89 13.36
N ILE A 111 -3.08 -23.09 12.34
CA ILE A 111 -2.12 -22.12 11.89
C ILE A 111 -2.34 -20.80 12.64
N LYS A 112 -1.24 -20.10 12.86
CA LYS A 112 -1.26 -18.77 13.46
C LYS A 112 -1.89 -17.80 12.48
N THR A 113 -3.06 -17.28 12.81
CA THR A 113 -3.75 -16.25 12.01
C THR A 113 -3.76 -14.93 12.75
N LEU A 114 -3.29 -13.89 12.07
CA LEU A 114 -3.34 -12.50 12.53
C LEU A 114 -3.97 -11.65 11.44
N THR A 115 -4.83 -10.74 11.81
CA THR A 115 -5.26 -9.70 10.89
C THR A 115 -4.06 -8.82 10.51
N ARG A 116 -4.14 -8.15 9.36
CA ARG A 116 -3.09 -7.22 8.91
C ARG A 116 -2.82 -6.13 9.96
N LYS A 117 -3.85 -5.69 10.67
CA LYS A 117 -3.74 -4.69 11.74
C LYS A 117 -2.94 -5.24 12.93
N GLU A 118 -3.27 -6.43 13.40
CA GLU A 118 -2.56 -7.10 14.50
C GLU A 118 -1.10 -7.41 14.14
N ALA A 119 -0.84 -7.95 12.94
CA ALA A 119 0.52 -8.20 12.45
C ALA A 119 1.34 -6.90 12.37
N ASN A 120 0.72 -5.78 11.98
CA ASN A 120 1.38 -4.48 11.96
C ASN A 120 1.72 -3.98 13.36
N GLN A 121 0.87 -4.18 14.36
CA GLN A 121 1.14 -3.81 15.76
C GLN A 121 2.30 -4.62 16.36
N LEU A 122 2.49 -5.87 15.91
CA LEU A 122 3.59 -6.73 16.35
C LEU A 122 4.91 -6.48 15.61
N THR A 123 4.92 -5.57 14.66
CA THR A 123 6.12 -5.27 13.87
C THR A 123 6.48 -3.80 14.01
N LYS A 124 7.72 -3.53 14.45
CA LYS A 124 8.28 -2.18 14.55
C LYS A 124 9.34 -1.97 13.47
N LEU A 125 9.30 -0.82 12.81
CA LEU A 125 10.34 -0.35 11.90
C LEU A 125 11.16 0.74 12.59
N GLU A 126 12.47 0.58 12.59
CA GLU A 126 13.43 1.57 13.01
C GLU A 126 14.45 1.77 11.89
N VAL A 127 15.10 2.92 11.83
CA VAL A 127 16.12 3.23 10.84
C VAL A 127 17.37 3.80 11.51
N LYS A 128 18.53 3.55 10.91
CA LYS A 128 19.77 4.23 11.28
C LYS A 128 20.02 5.36 10.29
N VAL A 129 19.83 6.58 10.74
CA VAL A 129 20.14 7.78 9.96
C VAL A 129 21.66 7.89 9.75
N ARG A 130 22.07 8.39 8.59
CA ARG A 130 23.46 8.74 8.27
C ARG A 130 23.58 10.22 7.89
N PRO A 131 24.76 10.77 7.85
CA PRO A 131 24.97 12.11 7.31
C PRO A 131 24.55 12.20 5.83
N TRP A 132 24.06 13.37 5.44
CA TRP A 132 23.83 13.73 4.05
C TRP A 132 25.15 13.70 3.27
N ARG A 133 25.11 13.24 2.04
CA ARG A 133 26.22 13.23 1.10
C ARG A 133 25.85 14.03 -0.13
N GLU A 134 26.82 14.43 -0.91
CA GLU A 134 26.60 15.24 -2.10
C GLU A 134 25.63 14.59 -3.08
N TYR A 135 25.80 13.33 -3.39
CA TYR A 135 24.89 12.59 -4.26
C TYR A 135 23.43 12.55 -3.77
N ASP A 136 23.17 12.67 -2.47
CA ASP A 136 21.82 12.76 -1.94
C ASP A 136 21.21 14.12 -2.31
N HIS A 137 22.01 15.19 -2.18
CA HIS A 137 21.56 16.52 -2.56
C HIS A 137 21.32 16.63 -4.06
N GLU A 138 22.25 16.14 -4.88
CA GLU A 138 22.08 16.07 -6.33
C GLU A 138 20.81 15.32 -6.72
N TYR A 139 20.53 14.19 -6.05
CA TYR A 139 19.29 13.43 -6.29
C TYR A 139 18.05 14.28 -6.05
N TRP A 140 17.93 14.94 -4.90
CA TRP A 140 16.75 15.73 -4.55
C TRP A 140 16.67 17.04 -5.33
N GLU A 141 17.79 17.69 -5.56
CA GLU A 141 17.90 18.91 -6.36
C GLU A 141 17.51 18.66 -7.83
N SER A 142 17.76 17.47 -8.37
CA SER A 142 17.26 17.08 -9.69
C SER A 142 15.73 17.14 -9.83
N TYR A 143 15.01 17.05 -8.71
CA TYR A 143 13.57 17.24 -8.60
C TYR A 143 13.20 18.64 -8.08
N GLY A 144 14.15 19.57 -7.98
CA GLY A 144 13.92 20.93 -7.47
C GLY A 144 13.66 21.00 -5.98
N ILE A 145 13.98 19.98 -5.21
CA ILE A 145 13.76 19.92 -3.76
C ILE A 145 15.06 20.23 -3.03
N SER A 146 15.12 21.41 -2.40
CA SER A 146 16.30 21.90 -1.70
C SER A 146 16.50 21.26 -0.32
N LYS A 147 17.71 21.42 0.25
CA LYS A 147 18.04 20.99 1.62
C LYS A 147 17.06 21.54 2.67
N GLN A 148 16.60 22.78 2.49
CA GLN A 148 15.63 23.39 3.40
C GLN A 148 14.29 22.66 3.38
N TRP A 149 13.81 22.25 2.19
CA TRP A 149 12.58 21.50 2.04
C TRP A 149 12.68 20.06 2.56
N LEU A 150 13.84 19.42 2.41
CA LEU A 150 14.09 18.11 3.01
C LEU A 150 14.05 18.17 4.55
N LYS A 151 14.62 19.21 5.14
CA LYS A 151 14.54 19.46 6.59
C LYS A 151 13.09 19.74 7.03
N TYR A 152 12.38 20.60 6.27
CA TYR A 152 10.98 20.91 6.53
C TYR A 152 10.09 19.64 6.53
N ALA A 153 10.27 18.77 5.56
CA ALA A 153 9.53 17.52 5.42
C ALA A 153 10.04 16.38 6.32
N GLU A 154 11.06 16.63 7.16
CA GLU A 154 11.68 15.60 8.01
C GLU A 154 12.08 14.35 7.22
N ILE A 155 12.79 14.55 6.11
CA ILE A 155 13.38 13.48 5.30
C ILE A 155 14.83 13.30 5.73
N TYR A 156 15.23 12.06 5.97
CA TYR A 156 16.58 11.72 6.43
C TYR A 156 17.20 10.60 5.61
N PRO A 157 18.46 10.70 5.19
CA PRO A 157 19.17 9.59 4.56
C PRO A 157 19.48 8.52 5.60
N VAL A 158 19.39 7.26 5.20
CA VAL A 158 19.53 6.13 6.11
C VAL A 158 20.52 5.10 5.59
N SER A 159 21.15 4.36 6.51
CA SER A 159 22.12 3.31 6.19
C SER A 159 21.61 1.91 6.50
N TYR A 160 20.68 1.78 7.45
CA TYR A 160 20.10 0.49 7.84
C TYR A 160 18.62 0.66 8.14
N LYS A 161 17.83 -0.38 7.79
CA LYS A 161 16.49 -0.61 8.33
C LYS A 161 16.55 -1.73 9.36
N ILE A 162 15.82 -1.56 10.44
CA ILE A 162 15.77 -2.51 11.55
C ILE A 162 14.30 -2.88 11.74
N ILE A 163 14.00 -4.16 11.59
CA ILE A 163 12.64 -4.69 11.73
C ILE A 163 12.61 -5.55 12.99
N THR A 164 11.83 -5.14 13.96
CA THR A 164 11.57 -5.93 15.17
C THR A 164 10.20 -6.57 15.03
N LYS A 165 10.14 -7.89 15.05
CA LYS A 165 8.91 -8.67 15.06
C LYS A 165 8.70 -9.26 16.45
N LYS A 166 7.54 -9.01 17.05
CA LYS A 166 7.13 -9.62 18.32
C LYS A 166 6.25 -10.83 18.03
N ASP A 167 6.61 -11.95 18.61
CA ASP A 167 5.77 -13.16 18.53
C ASP A 167 4.50 -12.97 19.35
N SER A 168 3.33 -13.23 18.77
CA SER A 168 2.04 -12.99 19.40
C SER A 168 1.71 -13.97 20.55
N ILE A 169 2.35 -15.15 20.56
CA ILE A 169 2.10 -16.20 21.58
C ILE A 169 3.11 -16.09 22.71
N THR A 170 4.39 -16.08 22.37
CA THR A 170 5.47 -16.11 23.37
C THR A 170 5.86 -14.71 23.87
N GLY A 171 5.42 -13.64 23.21
CA GLY A 171 5.83 -12.27 23.49
C GLY A 171 7.29 -11.95 23.17
N LYS A 172 8.07 -12.94 22.75
CA LYS A 172 9.49 -12.76 22.41
C LYS A 172 9.65 -11.92 21.16
N SER A 173 10.65 -11.05 21.16
CA SER A 173 10.95 -10.19 20.01
C SER A 173 12.19 -10.67 19.28
N LYS A 174 12.12 -10.71 17.94
CA LYS A 174 13.29 -10.91 17.06
C LYS A 174 13.58 -9.62 16.32
N ARG A 175 14.85 -9.22 16.29
CA ARG A 175 15.34 -8.01 15.64
C ARG A 175 16.19 -8.40 14.44
N TYR A 176 15.85 -7.84 13.28
CA TYR A 176 16.54 -8.05 12.02
C TYR A 176 17.09 -6.72 11.52
N THR A 177 18.37 -6.66 11.19
CA THR A 177 19.03 -5.46 10.65
C THR A 177 19.44 -5.72 9.22
N PHE A 178 19.01 -4.83 8.31
CA PHE A 178 19.31 -4.92 6.89
C PHE A 178 19.98 -3.63 6.43
N PRO A 179 21.08 -3.70 5.64
CA PRO A 179 21.61 -2.53 4.98
C PRO A 179 20.57 -1.98 3.99
N THR A 180 20.61 -0.68 3.79
CA THR A 180 19.80 -0.01 2.75
C THR A 180 20.61 0.20 1.48
N ASP A 181 19.94 0.54 0.39
CA ASP A 181 20.61 0.96 -0.84
C ASP A 181 21.38 2.27 -0.63
N LYS A 182 22.28 2.61 -1.58
CA LYS A 182 23.04 3.88 -1.57
C LYS A 182 22.09 5.09 -1.42
N TYR A 183 21.03 5.11 -2.21
CA TYR A 183 19.96 6.11 -2.14
C TYR A 183 18.79 5.54 -1.32
N ALA A 184 18.75 5.88 -0.07
CA ALA A 184 17.71 5.43 0.84
C ALA A 184 17.35 6.57 1.81
N TYR A 185 16.05 6.88 1.88
CA TYR A 185 15.54 8.02 2.63
C TYR A 185 14.36 7.58 3.49
N CYS A 186 14.34 8.06 4.73
CA CYS A 186 13.23 7.85 5.65
C CYS A 186 12.38 9.11 5.70
N TYR A 187 11.10 8.97 5.42
CA TYR A 187 10.07 9.99 5.63
C TYR A 187 9.53 9.82 7.04
N VAL A 188 9.49 10.90 7.79
CA VAL A 188 9.04 10.90 9.18
C VAL A 188 7.79 11.75 9.29
N GLU A 189 6.72 11.15 9.76
CA GLU A 189 5.48 11.82 10.10
C GLU A 189 5.15 11.59 11.58
N ARG A 190 4.25 12.39 12.14
CA ARG A 190 3.80 12.24 13.53
C ARG A 190 2.30 12.07 13.57
N LYS A 191 1.87 11.07 14.34
CA LYS A 191 0.47 10.87 14.68
C LYS A 191 0.36 10.56 16.17
N GLU A 192 -0.43 11.34 16.91
CA GLU A 192 -0.63 11.12 18.34
C GLU A 192 0.71 10.95 19.09
N GLU A 193 1.67 11.87 18.84
CA GLU A 193 3.04 11.87 19.39
C GLU A 193 3.92 10.67 18.98
N GLN A 194 3.40 9.74 18.22
CA GLN A 194 4.17 8.60 17.71
C GLN A 194 4.82 8.91 16.36
N LEU A 195 6.07 8.51 16.22
CA LEU A 195 6.77 8.59 14.94
C LEU A 195 6.27 7.50 13.99
N GLN A 196 5.92 7.93 12.81
CA GLN A 196 5.48 7.10 11.70
C GLN A 196 6.56 7.11 10.62
N LEU A 197 7.07 5.96 10.24
CA LEU A 197 8.23 5.86 9.34
C LEU A 197 7.89 5.19 8.03
N LYS A 198 8.33 5.79 6.92
CA LYS A 198 8.27 5.22 5.58
C LYS A 198 9.65 5.33 4.92
N LEU A 199 10.24 4.19 4.60
CA LEU A 199 11.52 4.12 3.91
C LEU A 199 11.29 4.08 2.41
N TYR A 200 12.05 4.90 1.69
CA TYR A 200 12.07 5.02 0.24
C TYR A 200 13.46 4.71 -0.32
N GLN A 201 13.53 3.78 -1.27
CA GLN A 201 14.75 3.39 -1.97
C GLN A 201 14.48 3.48 -3.49
N PRO A 202 14.70 4.66 -4.11
CA PRO A 202 14.24 4.94 -5.49
C PRO A 202 14.73 3.95 -6.54
N TYR A 203 15.96 3.47 -6.39
CA TYR A 203 16.61 2.60 -7.36
C TYR A 203 16.57 1.11 -7.00
N ASN A 204 15.78 0.74 -5.98
CA ASN A 204 15.66 -0.67 -5.61
C ASN A 204 14.84 -1.45 -6.63
N THR A 205 15.48 -2.45 -7.24
CA THR A 205 14.87 -3.35 -8.25
C THR A 205 14.41 -4.69 -7.68
N LYS A 206 14.68 -4.94 -6.37
CA LYS A 206 14.38 -6.22 -5.70
C LYS A 206 13.04 -6.21 -4.95
N GLY A 207 12.09 -5.33 -5.33
CA GLY A 207 10.78 -5.24 -4.69
C GLY A 207 10.77 -4.51 -3.33
N TYR A 208 11.88 -3.88 -2.91
CA TYR A 208 11.98 -3.16 -1.64
C TYR A 208 12.06 -1.64 -1.81
N LYS A 209 11.51 -1.10 -2.90
CA LYS A 209 11.44 0.35 -3.13
C LYS A 209 10.80 1.08 -1.96
N TRP A 210 9.79 0.48 -1.36
CA TRP A 210 9.08 0.99 -0.21
C TRP A 210 9.09 0.02 0.97
N CYS A 211 9.33 0.54 2.17
CA CYS A 211 9.09 -0.19 3.41
C CYS A 211 8.43 0.77 4.40
N SER A 212 7.16 0.54 4.72
CA SER A 212 6.38 1.45 5.56
C SER A 212 5.75 0.72 6.73
N LYS A 213 5.71 1.40 7.86
CA LYS A 213 4.91 1.07 9.05
C LYS A 213 4.05 2.27 9.47
N MET A 214 3.82 3.19 8.55
CA MET A 214 2.86 4.27 8.78
C MET A 214 1.44 3.71 8.85
N ASP A 215 0.67 4.23 9.78
CA ASP A 215 -0.78 3.99 9.82
C ASP A 215 -1.43 4.54 8.54
N ALA A 216 -2.40 3.81 8.01
CA ALA A 216 -3.06 4.14 6.76
C ALA A 216 -3.77 5.52 6.76
N SER A 217 -4.08 6.05 7.94
CA SER A 217 -4.72 7.36 8.10
C SER A 217 -3.72 8.52 8.19
N VAL A 218 -2.41 8.25 8.19
CA VAL A 218 -1.38 9.31 8.20
C VAL A 218 -1.38 10.04 6.87
N ILE A 219 -1.53 11.34 6.95
CA ILE A 219 -1.43 12.25 5.81
C ILE A 219 -0.10 12.98 5.93
N GLY A 220 0.74 12.85 4.93
CA GLY A 220 2.05 13.50 4.92
C GLY A 220 1.92 15.02 4.86
N LEU A 221 2.82 15.69 5.55
CA LEU A 221 2.88 17.15 5.71
C LEU A 221 1.70 17.77 6.49
N TRP A 222 0.81 16.95 7.08
CA TRP A 222 -0.38 17.47 7.78
C TRP A 222 -0.06 18.50 8.85
N THR A 223 1.00 18.28 9.62
CA THR A 223 1.44 19.18 10.69
C THR A 223 2.30 20.35 10.21
N LYS A 224 2.61 20.40 8.91
CA LYS A 224 3.52 21.39 8.31
C LYS A 224 2.79 22.47 7.52
N ILE A 225 1.60 22.18 7.02
CA ILE A 225 0.82 23.17 6.26
C ILE A 225 0.24 24.24 7.18
N PRO A 226 0.04 25.48 6.67
CA PRO A 226 -0.61 26.57 7.40
C PRO A 226 -1.96 26.14 7.97
N GLU A 227 -2.33 26.72 9.11
CA GLU A 227 -3.62 26.43 9.75
C GLU A 227 -4.82 26.88 8.90
N TYR A 228 -4.66 27.94 8.12
CA TYR A 228 -5.66 28.47 7.18
C TYR A 228 -4.99 28.88 5.89
N GLY A 229 -5.75 28.84 4.79
CA GLY A 229 -5.25 29.27 3.49
C GLY A 229 -6.32 29.33 2.41
N ASP A 230 -5.96 29.93 1.28
CA ASP A 230 -6.86 30.00 0.13
C ASP A 230 -6.96 28.66 -0.58
N ARG A 231 -5.87 27.93 -0.67
CA ARG A 231 -5.79 26.67 -1.43
C ARG A 231 -4.81 25.67 -0.82
N VAL A 232 -5.06 24.38 -1.06
CA VAL A 232 -4.17 23.25 -0.72
C VAL A 232 -4.30 22.17 -1.78
N VAL A 233 -3.20 21.48 -2.09
CA VAL A 233 -3.19 20.35 -3.07
C VAL A 233 -2.87 19.06 -2.34
N ILE A 234 -3.61 18.01 -2.66
CA ILE A 234 -3.42 16.65 -2.14
C ILE A 234 -2.83 15.78 -3.25
N CYS A 235 -1.63 15.25 -3.01
CA CYS A 235 -0.90 14.38 -3.94
C CYS A 235 -0.92 12.91 -3.50
N SER A 236 -0.58 12.01 -4.40
CA SER A 236 -0.38 10.58 -4.12
C SER A 236 0.97 10.31 -3.44
N SER A 237 1.98 11.16 -3.66
CA SER A 237 3.33 11.00 -3.15
C SER A 237 3.88 12.24 -2.44
N LEU A 238 4.79 12.01 -1.48
CA LEU A 238 5.48 13.11 -0.79
C LEU A 238 6.42 13.87 -1.73
N LYS A 239 7.03 13.18 -2.71
CA LYS A 239 7.96 13.81 -3.66
C LYS A 239 7.23 14.85 -4.51
N ASP A 240 6.05 14.51 -5.05
CA ASP A 240 5.24 15.44 -5.83
C ASP A 240 4.70 16.60 -5.01
N ALA A 241 4.22 16.29 -3.79
CA ALA A 241 3.80 17.32 -2.85
C ALA A 241 4.93 18.34 -2.60
N LEU A 242 6.15 17.87 -2.38
CA LEU A 242 7.29 18.77 -2.15
C LEU A 242 7.67 19.57 -3.39
N VAL A 243 7.63 18.99 -4.60
CA VAL A 243 7.92 19.71 -5.83
C VAL A 243 6.92 20.85 -6.02
N ILE A 244 5.62 20.59 -5.86
CA ILE A 244 4.57 21.61 -5.95
C ILE A 244 4.80 22.69 -4.89
N SER A 245 5.00 22.34 -3.62
CA SER A 245 5.24 23.30 -2.56
C SER A 245 6.49 24.14 -2.81
N CYS A 246 7.58 23.51 -3.25
CA CYS A 246 8.86 24.13 -3.48
C CYS A 246 8.83 25.12 -4.64
N GLN A 247 8.16 24.76 -5.73
CA GLN A 247 8.21 25.49 -6.99
C GLN A 247 7.03 26.48 -7.16
N LEU A 248 5.85 26.13 -6.64
CA LEU A 248 4.64 26.93 -6.79
C LEU A 248 4.23 27.65 -5.50
N HIS A 249 4.90 27.39 -4.38
CA HIS A 249 4.57 27.96 -3.06
C HIS A 249 3.12 27.70 -2.63
N ILE A 250 2.54 26.59 -3.05
CA ILE A 250 1.21 26.14 -2.65
C ILE A 250 1.35 25.11 -1.52
N PRO A 251 0.63 25.24 -0.40
CA PRO A 251 0.59 24.19 0.61
C PRO A 251 0.14 22.85 0.03
N THR A 252 0.85 21.79 0.36
CA THR A 252 0.54 20.45 -0.14
C THR A 252 0.48 19.43 0.96
N LEU A 253 -0.32 18.41 0.71
CA LEU A 253 -0.42 17.19 1.51
C LEU A 253 -0.14 15.99 0.61
N CYS A 254 0.20 14.86 1.20
CA CYS A 254 0.25 13.61 0.45
C CYS A 254 -0.42 12.46 1.21
N LEU A 255 -1.08 11.58 0.47
CA LEU A 255 -1.55 10.32 1.00
C LEU A 255 -0.40 9.29 1.03
N GLN A 256 -0.66 8.11 1.59
CA GLN A 256 0.35 7.06 1.66
C GLN A 256 0.56 6.32 0.32
N GLY A 257 -0.22 6.65 -0.69
CA GLY A 257 -0.27 6.10 -2.05
C GLY A 257 -1.64 6.34 -2.66
N GLU A 258 -1.83 5.98 -3.93
CA GLU A 258 -3.05 6.21 -4.68
C GLU A 258 -4.27 5.55 -4.03
N GLY A 259 -4.27 4.28 -3.75
CA GLY A 259 -5.41 3.56 -3.14
C GLY A 259 -5.76 3.95 -1.70
N TYR A 260 -5.13 4.99 -1.14
CA TYR A 260 -5.41 5.43 0.24
C TYR A 260 -6.50 6.52 0.28
N SER A 261 -7.21 6.54 1.39
CA SER A 261 -8.36 7.42 1.59
C SER A 261 -8.20 8.25 2.87
N MET A 262 -8.90 9.38 2.92
CA MET A 262 -8.91 10.26 4.08
C MET A 262 -10.08 9.94 5.01
N SER A 263 -9.90 10.17 6.33
CA SER A 263 -11.02 10.09 7.28
C SER A 263 -11.99 11.27 7.09
N ASN A 264 -13.24 11.09 7.47
CA ASN A 264 -14.23 12.19 7.44
C ASN A 264 -13.80 13.37 8.32
N THR A 265 -13.13 13.11 9.45
CA THR A 265 -12.57 14.14 10.31
C THR A 265 -11.52 14.98 9.56
N ALA A 266 -10.58 14.34 8.85
CA ALA A 266 -9.58 15.05 8.07
C ALA A 266 -10.19 15.86 6.91
N ILE A 267 -11.21 15.30 6.23
CA ILE A 267 -11.94 15.99 5.17
C ILE A 267 -12.63 17.26 5.70
N ASN A 268 -13.34 17.15 6.81
CA ASN A 268 -14.05 18.29 7.42
C ASN A 268 -13.06 19.35 7.92
N GLU A 269 -11.94 18.91 8.48
CA GLU A 269 -10.89 19.82 8.93
C GLU A 269 -10.26 20.59 7.75
N LEU A 270 -10.00 19.96 6.63
CA LEU A 270 -9.49 20.66 5.44
C LEU A 270 -10.52 21.67 4.89
N LYS A 271 -11.82 21.30 4.86
CA LYS A 271 -12.90 22.21 4.45
C LYS A 271 -13.00 23.44 5.36
N ARG A 272 -12.68 23.30 6.65
CA ARG A 272 -12.62 24.42 7.60
C ARG A 272 -11.41 25.30 7.36
N ARG A 273 -10.27 24.72 6.97
CA ARG A 273 -8.95 25.41 6.85
C ARG A 273 -8.75 26.09 5.51
N TYR A 274 -9.27 25.54 4.41
CA TYR A 274 -8.96 25.99 3.06
C TYR A 274 -10.22 26.28 2.24
N LYS A 275 -10.17 27.36 1.45
CA LYS A 275 -11.27 27.73 0.57
C LYS A 275 -11.37 26.84 -0.65
N LYS A 276 -10.21 26.43 -1.21
CA LYS A 276 -10.11 25.52 -2.37
C LYS A 276 -9.21 24.34 -2.02
N ILE A 277 -9.70 23.15 -2.29
CA ILE A 277 -8.96 21.91 -2.01
C ILE A 277 -8.91 21.13 -3.31
N PHE A 278 -7.70 20.87 -3.77
CA PHE A 278 -7.43 20.14 -5.01
C PHE A 278 -6.85 18.77 -4.72
N ILE A 279 -7.19 17.81 -5.57
CA ILE A 279 -6.57 16.50 -5.65
C ILE A 279 -5.81 16.48 -6.96
N SER A 280 -4.54 16.07 -6.93
CA SER A 280 -3.75 15.88 -8.13
C SER A 280 -2.81 14.70 -7.94
N PHE A 281 -3.22 13.55 -8.47
CA PHE A 281 -2.48 12.29 -8.42
C PHE A 281 -1.71 12.08 -9.72
N ASP A 282 -1.04 10.93 -9.84
CA ASP A 282 -0.34 10.54 -11.04
C ASP A 282 -1.28 10.55 -12.26
N THR A 283 -0.76 10.84 -13.44
CA THR A 283 -1.57 10.94 -14.66
C THR A 283 -1.77 9.60 -15.37
N ASP A 284 -1.25 8.51 -14.80
CA ASP A 284 -1.55 7.15 -15.27
C ASP A 284 -2.98 6.72 -14.92
N GLU A 285 -3.40 5.57 -15.42
CA GLU A 285 -4.78 5.10 -15.28
C GLU A 285 -5.17 4.91 -13.80
N ALA A 286 -4.26 4.38 -12.98
CA ALA A 286 -4.52 4.15 -11.55
C ALA A 286 -4.70 5.47 -10.81
N GLY A 287 -3.81 6.44 -11.03
CA GLY A 287 -3.88 7.76 -10.41
C GLY A 287 -5.15 8.53 -10.81
N LYS A 288 -5.57 8.47 -12.07
CA LYS A 288 -6.83 9.08 -12.54
C LYS A 288 -8.06 8.48 -11.84
N ILE A 289 -8.16 7.15 -11.81
CA ILE A 289 -9.27 6.43 -11.18
C ILE A 289 -9.36 6.76 -9.68
N ASP A 290 -8.24 6.72 -8.97
CA ASP A 290 -8.24 6.95 -7.53
C ASP A 290 -8.42 8.42 -7.17
N GLY A 291 -7.92 9.35 -8.00
CA GLY A 291 -8.20 10.78 -7.88
C GLY A 291 -9.69 11.09 -8.04
N GLU A 292 -10.35 10.50 -9.05
CA GLU A 292 -11.80 10.64 -9.23
C GLU A 292 -12.62 10.04 -8.07
N LYS A 293 -12.24 8.85 -7.59
CA LYS A 293 -12.91 8.24 -6.43
C LYS A 293 -12.83 9.14 -5.21
N LEU A 294 -11.65 9.69 -4.94
CA LEU A 294 -11.46 10.60 -3.81
C LEU A 294 -12.26 11.88 -3.99
N ALA A 295 -12.27 12.47 -5.18
CA ALA A 295 -13.05 13.67 -5.50
C ALA A 295 -14.55 13.45 -5.32
N LYS A 296 -15.11 12.36 -5.85
CA LYS A 296 -16.52 12.00 -5.67
C LYS A 296 -16.90 11.85 -4.19
N ARG A 297 -16.00 11.28 -3.39
CA ARG A 297 -16.24 11.09 -1.97
C ARG A 297 -16.14 12.36 -1.13
N THR A 298 -15.21 13.26 -1.47
CA THR A 298 -14.87 14.44 -0.65
C THR A 298 -15.56 15.71 -1.09
N GLY A 299 -15.92 15.79 -2.38
CA GLY A 299 -16.35 17.00 -3.06
C GLY A 299 -15.19 17.96 -3.39
N PHE A 300 -13.93 17.50 -3.31
CA PHE A 300 -12.74 18.28 -3.69
C PHE A 300 -12.56 18.28 -5.22
N THR A 301 -11.87 19.29 -5.74
CA THR A 301 -11.63 19.40 -7.17
C THR A 301 -10.51 18.48 -7.61
N ASN A 302 -10.77 17.54 -8.51
CA ASN A 302 -9.73 16.70 -9.10
C ASN A 302 -9.09 17.41 -10.30
N ILE A 303 -7.78 17.53 -10.30
CA ILE A 303 -6.97 18.12 -11.37
C ILE A 303 -6.08 17.02 -11.96
N VAL A 304 -6.26 16.74 -13.22
CA VAL A 304 -5.38 15.87 -14.00
C VAL A 304 -4.52 16.76 -14.90
N PRO A 305 -3.27 17.04 -14.54
CA PRO A 305 -2.41 17.94 -15.31
C PRO A 305 -1.98 17.31 -16.62
N ASN A 306 -1.72 18.15 -17.64
CA ASN A 306 -1.03 17.69 -18.83
C ASN A 306 0.49 17.82 -18.62
N LEU A 307 1.16 16.71 -18.37
CA LEU A 307 2.60 16.62 -18.11
C LEU A 307 3.38 16.01 -19.30
N GLY A 308 2.81 16.02 -20.49
CA GLY A 308 3.42 15.38 -21.67
C GLY A 308 3.56 13.87 -21.48
N SER A 309 4.77 13.35 -21.62
CA SER A 309 5.08 11.92 -21.42
C SER A 309 5.33 11.53 -19.96
N GLN A 310 5.35 12.48 -19.05
CA GLN A 310 5.64 12.24 -17.64
C GLN A 310 4.35 11.94 -16.88
N LYS A 311 4.44 11.05 -15.91
CA LYS A 311 3.26 10.61 -15.16
C LYS A 311 3.01 11.40 -13.87
N ASP A 312 4.02 12.06 -13.33
CA ASP A 312 3.94 12.81 -12.07
C ASP A 312 4.69 14.14 -12.14
N PHE A 313 4.42 15.04 -11.19
CA PHE A 313 5.01 16.38 -11.14
C PHE A 313 6.52 16.35 -10.94
N SER A 314 7.02 15.41 -10.19
CA SER A 314 8.44 15.32 -9.90
C SER A 314 9.24 14.87 -11.11
N ASP A 315 8.77 13.89 -11.86
CA ASP A 315 9.40 13.43 -13.09
C ASP A 315 9.26 14.51 -14.18
N TYR A 316 8.12 15.21 -14.25
CA TYR A 316 7.93 16.35 -15.15
C TYR A 316 8.93 17.47 -14.87
N PHE A 317 9.05 17.91 -13.58
CA PHE A 317 10.04 18.92 -13.21
C PHE A 317 11.45 18.51 -13.60
N LYS A 318 11.81 17.25 -13.32
CA LYS A 318 13.13 16.71 -13.64
C LYS A 318 13.41 16.71 -15.16
N ALA A 319 12.42 16.42 -15.96
CA ALA A 319 12.55 16.34 -17.43
C ALA A 319 12.61 17.71 -18.13
N LEU A 320 12.12 18.78 -17.51
CA LEU A 320 12.15 20.12 -18.10
C LEU A 320 13.60 20.58 -18.30
N GLU A 321 13.91 21.14 -19.50
CA GLU A 321 15.15 21.86 -19.75
C GLU A 321 15.13 23.22 -19.04
N ASP A 322 14.08 23.99 -19.26
CA ASP A 322 13.82 25.26 -18.57
C ASP A 322 12.86 25.04 -17.39
N LYS A 323 13.40 24.97 -16.18
CA LYS A 323 12.66 24.76 -14.92
C LYS A 323 11.63 25.86 -14.62
N THR A 324 11.76 27.04 -15.21
CA THR A 324 10.79 28.13 -15.01
C THR A 324 9.41 27.81 -15.61
N GLN A 325 9.35 26.94 -16.59
CA GLN A 325 8.09 26.49 -17.21
C GLN A 325 7.18 25.77 -16.21
N PHE A 326 7.73 25.15 -15.16
CA PHE A 326 6.94 24.50 -14.14
C PHE A 326 5.95 25.46 -13.45
N LYS A 327 6.29 26.75 -13.33
CA LYS A 327 5.43 27.77 -12.74
C LYS A 327 4.10 27.96 -13.49
N GLN A 328 4.04 27.58 -14.77
CA GLN A 328 2.78 27.68 -15.54
C GLN A 328 1.69 26.75 -15.00
N LEU A 329 2.08 25.68 -14.30
CA LEU A 329 1.14 24.75 -13.66
C LEU A 329 0.38 25.37 -12.48
N GLU A 330 0.85 26.51 -11.94
CA GLU A 330 0.13 27.21 -10.88
C GLU A 330 -1.30 27.56 -11.26
N LYS A 331 -1.54 27.85 -12.56
CA LYS A 331 -2.86 28.18 -13.10
C LYS A 331 -3.91 27.08 -12.88
N LEU A 332 -3.47 25.83 -12.74
CA LEU A 332 -4.35 24.69 -12.51
C LEU A 332 -5.00 24.73 -11.13
N PHE A 333 -4.41 25.45 -10.20
CA PHE A 333 -4.82 25.50 -8.80
C PHE A 333 -5.38 26.89 -8.39
N ASN A 334 -5.85 27.66 -9.36
CA ASN A 334 -6.45 28.99 -9.14
C ASN A 334 -7.98 28.98 -9.07
#